data_fac594eb2c58208d0af9277068e757bd
#
_entry.id   fac594eb2c58208d0af9277068e757bd
#
_cell.length_a   1.000
_cell.length_b   1.000
_cell.length_c   1.000
_cell.angle_alpha   90.00
_cell.angle_beta   90.00
_cell.angle_gamma   90.00
#
_symmetry.space_group_name_H-M   'P 1'
#
loop_
_entity.id
_entity.type
_entity.pdbx_description
1 polymer ?
#
loop_
_entity_poly.entity_id
_entity_poly.type
_entity_poly.pdbx_seq_one_letter_code
_entity_poly.pdbx_strand_id
1 'polypeptide(L)'
;MAIEHVLAAVPVTDLDSSRRGYESLFGRAADNNPMSTVVEWQVVPGGWVQVFADQRRAGSTAVNFAVQDLDAHIDDLKQRGLEPGEIVDANKGVRLSALTDPDGNTVTLIGGFRVQY
;
A
#
# COMPACT_ATOMS: atom_id res chain seq x y z
N MET A 1 -3.99 2.65 25.76
CA MET A 1 -3.66 3.83 24.95
C MET A 1 -4.91 4.30 24.22
N ALA A 2 -5.10 5.63 24.11
CA ALA A 2 -6.30 6.19 23.48
C ALA A 2 -6.31 6.13 21.95
N ILE A 3 -5.17 5.84 21.32
CA ILE A 3 -5.10 5.73 19.84
C ILE A 3 -5.71 4.40 19.43
N GLU A 4 -6.70 4.44 18.55
CA GLU A 4 -7.44 3.25 18.10
C GLU A 4 -7.11 2.85 16.67
N HIS A 5 -6.77 3.82 15.83
CA HIS A 5 -6.48 3.57 14.42
C HIS A 5 -5.30 4.40 13.96
N VAL A 6 -4.58 3.86 12.96
CA VAL A 6 -3.54 4.58 12.23
C VAL A 6 -3.91 4.56 10.77
N LEU A 7 -3.79 5.72 10.10
CA LEU A 7 -4.05 5.83 8.67
C LEU A 7 -2.78 6.25 7.95
N ALA A 8 -2.40 5.46 6.94
CA ALA A 8 -1.35 5.86 6.01
C ALA A 8 -2.01 6.70 4.92
N ALA A 9 -1.52 7.91 4.72
CA ALA A 9 -2.12 8.86 3.78
C ALA A 9 -1.33 8.89 2.48
N VAL A 10 -2.03 8.65 1.36
CA VAL A 10 -1.42 8.57 0.02
C VAL A 10 -2.03 9.64 -0.88
N PRO A 11 -1.31 10.75 -1.13
CA PRO A 11 -1.80 11.80 -2.01
C PRO A 11 -1.59 11.42 -3.47
N VAL A 12 -2.63 11.64 -4.27
CA VAL A 12 -2.62 11.30 -5.70
C VAL A 12 -3.19 12.45 -6.52
N THR A 13 -2.87 12.46 -7.81
CA THR A 13 -3.37 13.49 -8.72
C THR A 13 -4.79 13.17 -9.20
N ASP A 14 -5.02 11.93 -9.63
CA ASP A 14 -6.30 11.48 -10.18
C ASP A 14 -6.85 10.35 -9.32
N LEU A 15 -7.86 10.67 -8.51
CA LEU A 15 -8.41 9.70 -7.57
C LEU A 15 -9.06 8.51 -8.26
N ASP A 16 -9.79 8.72 -9.35
CA ASP A 16 -10.50 7.63 -10.02
C ASP A 16 -9.53 6.58 -10.56
N SER A 17 -8.48 7.03 -11.24
CA SER A 17 -7.46 6.14 -11.78
C SER A 17 -6.65 5.48 -10.66
N SER A 18 -6.27 6.24 -9.63
CA SER A 18 -5.53 5.70 -8.48
C SER A 18 -6.34 4.71 -7.68
N ARG A 19 -7.65 4.95 -7.52
CA ARG A 19 -8.53 4.02 -6.83
C ARG A 19 -8.51 2.64 -7.49
N ARG A 20 -8.55 2.60 -8.82
CA ARG A 20 -8.49 1.32 -9.55
C ARG A 20 -7.16 0.59 -9.29
N GLY A 21 -6.06 1.33 -9.29
CA GLY A 21 -4.75 0.75 -8.98
C GLY A 21 -4.66 0.18 -7.58
N TYR A 22 -5.19 0.90 -6.60
CA TYR A 22 -5.18 0.43 -5.21
C TYR A 22 -6.19 -0.68 -4.97
N GLU A 23 -7.31 -0.72 -5.71
CA GLU A 23 -8.18 -1.89 -5.71
C GLU A 23 -7.43 -3.15 -6.15
N SER A 24 -6.60 -3.03 -7.18
CA SER A 24 -5.77 -4.15 -7.62
C SER A 24 -4.72 -4.53 -6.58
N LEU A 25 -4.12 -3.55 -5.92
CA LEU A 25 -3.15 -3.79 -4.86
C LEU A 25 -3.76 -4.55 -3.69
N PHE A 26 -4.92 -4.14 -3.23
CA PHE A 26 -5.58 -4.75 -2.07
C PHE A 26 -6.50 -5.92 -2.44
N GLY A 27 -6.80 -6.09 -3.73
CA GLY A 27 -7.64 -7.20 -4.21
C GLY A 27 -9.11 -7.00 -3.94
N ARG A 28 -9.56 -5.79 -3.62
CA ARG A 28 -10.97 -5.49 -3.33
C ARG A 28 -11.26 -4.00 -3.42
N ALA A 29 -12.53 -3.66 -3.52
CA ALA A 29 -12.98 -2.27 -3.52
C ALA A 29 -12.73 -1.61 -2.16
N ALA A 30 -12.67 -0.30 -2.16
CA ALA A 30 -12.47 0.47 -0.93
C ALA A 30 -13.59 0.23 0.07
N ASP A 31 -13.25 0.25 1.35
CA ASP A 31 -14.22 0.09 2.43
C ASP A 31 -15.07 1.34 2.63
N ASN A 32 -14.46 2.51 2.50
CA ASN A 32 -15.11 3.79 2.72
C ASN A 32 -14.78 4.78 1.62
N ASN A 33 -15.75 5.65 1.35
CA ASN A 33 -15.57 6.81 0.48
C ASN A 33 -16.15 8.02 1.23
N PRO A 34 -15.40 8.53 2.25
CA PRO A 34 -15.95 9.55 3.15
C PRO A 34 -16.35 10.85 2.46
N MET A 35 -15.65 11.19 1.38
CA MET A 35 -15.99 12.33 0.54
C MET A 35 -15.48 12.06 -0.87
N SER A 36 -15.92 12.87 -1.84
CA SER A 36 -15.61 12.62 -3.26
C SER A 36 -14.11 12.59 -3.57
N THR A 37 -13.28 13.13 -2.69
CA THR A 37 -11.84 13.23 -2.88
C THR A 37 -11.04 12.21 -2.07
N VAL A 38 -11.70 11.29 -1.35
CA VAL A 38 -11.03 10.37 -0.43
C VAL A 38 -11.66 8.98 -0.49
N VAL A 39 -10.83 7.95 -0.60
CA VAL A 39 -11.24 6.55 -0.43
C VAL A 39 -10.31 5.88 0.58
N GLU A 40 -10.83 4.88 1.29
CA GLU A 40 -10.09 4.23 2.37
C GLU A 40 -10.26 2.72 2.35
N TRP A 41 -9.17 2.02 2.66
CA TRP A 41 -9.15 0.56 2.88
C TRP A 41 -8.66 0.26 4.28
N GLN A 42 -9.40 -0.56 5.02
CA GLN A 42 -8.89 -1.13 6.25
C GLN A 42 -8.08 -2.37 5.91
N VAL A 43 -6.77 -2.28 6.04
CA VAL A 43 -5.86 -3.36 5.62
C VAL A 43 -5.59 -4.35 6.74
N VAL A 44 -5.65 -3.90 7.99
CA VAL A 44 -5.59 -4.74 9.20
C VAL A 44 -6.47 -4.07 10.25
N PRO A 45 -6.86 -4.77 11.34
CA PRO A 45 -7.60 -4.11 12.42
C PRO A 45 -6.83 -2.88 12.93
N GLY A 46 -7.47 -1.72 12.91
CA GLY A 46 -6.85 -0.47 13.33
C GLY A 46 -5.87 0.15 12.34
N GLY A 47 -5.60 -0.49 11.22
CA GLY A 47 -4.69 0.03 10.20
C GLY A 47 -5.39 0.30 8.89
N TRP A 48 -5.28 1.53 8.39
CA TRP A 48 -6.00 1.99 7.20
C TRP A 48 -5.05 2.62 6.20
N VAL A 49 -5.40 2.53 4.93
CA VAL A 49 -4.77 3.30 3.88
C VAL A 49 -5.81 4.25 3.32
N GLN A 50 -5.49 5.53 3.33
CA GLN A 50 -6.35 6.59 2.83
C GLN A 50 -5.72 7.17 1.57
N VAL A 51 -6.41 7.02 0.44
CA VAL A 51 -5.95 7.58 -0.85
C VAL A 51 -6.81 8.80 -1.13
N PHE A 52 -6.17 9.94 -1.37
CA PHE A 52 -6.89 11.20 -1.51
C PHE A 52 -6.29 12.09 -2.60
N ALA A 53 -7.16 12.90 -3.19
CA ALA A 53 -6.75 13.83 -4.24
C ALA A 53 -6.02 15.03 -3.63
N ASP A 54 -4.74 15.18 -3.94
CA ASP A 54 -3.94 16.33 -3.51
C ASP A 54 -2.77 16.47 -4.48
N GLN A 55 -2.95 17.34 -5.46
CA GLN A 55 -1.98 17.54 -6.54
C GLN A 55 -0.62 18.01 -6.04
N ARG A 56 -0.60 18.83 -4.99
CA ARG A 56 0.64 19.40 -4.47
C ARG A 56 1.54 18.35 -3.85
N ARG A 57 0.96 17.35 -3.16
CA ARG A 57 1.72 16.34 -2.43
C ARG A 57 1.76 14.99 -3.14
N ALA A 58 1.10 14.87 -4.28
CA ALA A 58 1.07 13.60 -5.03
C ALA A 58 2.48 13.07 -5.28
N GLY A 59 2.71 11.79 -5.01
CA GLY A 59 3.99 11.14 -5.20
C GLY A 59 4.96 11.23 -4.03
N SER A 60 4.58 11.88 -2.93
CA SER A 60 5.50 12.13 -1.81
C SER A 60 5.47 11.07 -0.71
N THR A 61 4.61 10.06 -0.82
CA THR A 61 4.40 9.09 0.26
C THR A 61 5.12 7.78 -0.01
N ALA A 62 5.63 7.19 1.07
CA ALA A 62 6.15 5.83 1.10
C ALA A 62 5.34 5.04 2.13
N VAL A 63 4.75 3.93 1.72
CA VAL A 63 3.97 3.05 2.59
C VAL A 63 4.59 1.66 2.58
N ASN A 64 4.73 1.06 3.75
CA ASN A 64 5.30 -0.27 3.89
C ASN A 64 4.24 -1.22 4.45
N PHE A 65 4.12 -2.39 3.84
CA PHE A 65 3.23 -3.45 4.31
C PHE A 65 4.05 -4.69 4.62
N ALA A 66 4.00 -5.14 5.87
CA ALA A 66 4.55 -6.44 6.23
C ALA A 66 3.56 -7.52 5.80
N VAL A 67 4.01 -8.49 5.03
CA VAL A 67 3.18 -9.58 4.52
C VAL A 67 3.69 -10.91 5.03
N GLN A 68 2.79 -11.88 5.17
CA GLN A 68 3.11 -13.17 5.75
C GLN A 68 4.00 -14.01 4.84
N ASP A 69 3.71 -14.03 3.54
CA ASP A 69 4.44 -14.78 2.53
C ASP A 69 4.69 -13.88 1.34
N LEU A 70 5.90 -13.33 1.24
CA LEU A 70 6.21 -12.34 0.21
C LEU A 70 6.09 -12.93 -1.20
N ASP A 71 6.62 -14.15 -1.43
CA ASP A 71 6.58 -14.75 -2.75
C ASP A 71 5.14 -14.99 -3.23
N ALA A 72 4.30 -15.53 -2.35
CA ALA A 72 2.89 -15.75 -2.67
C ALA A 72 2.17 -14.43 -2.91
N HIS A 73 2.48 -13.40 -2.12
CA HIS A 73 1.85 -12.09 -2.25
C HIS A 73 2.22 -11.46 -3.60
N ILE A 74 3.49 -11.55 -4.00
CA ILE A 74 3.95 -11.06 -5.30
C ILE A 74 3.22 -11.77 -6.44
N ASP A 75 3.06 -13.09 -6.35
CA ASP A 75 2.35 -13.85 -7.37
C ASP A 75 0.90 -13.40 -7.50
N ASP A 76 0.22 -13.16 -6.38
CA ASP A 76 -1.16 -12.65 -6.38
C ASP A 76 -1.24 -11.27 -7.05
N LEU A 77 -0.31 -10.38 -6.75
CA LEU A 77 -0.28 -9.06 -7.37
C LEU A 77 -0.06 -9.13 -8.88
N LYS A 78 0.83 -10.02 -9.32
CA LYS A 78 1.06 -10.24 -10.76
C LYS A 78 -0.21 -10.72 -11.45
N GLN A 79 -0.96 -11.61 -10.82
CA GLN A 79 -2.24 -12.09 -11.36
C GLN A 79 -3.26 -10.96 -11.50
N ARG A 80 -3.17 -9.93 -10.67
CA ARG A 80 -4.03 -8.75 -10.74
C ARG A 80 -3.48 -7.66 -11.66
N GLY A 81 -2.41 -7.94 -12.41
CA GLY A 81 -1.85 -7.02 -13.41
C GLY A 81 -0.83 -6.03 -12.86
N LEU A 82 -0.38 -6.20 -11.63
CA LEU A 82 0.65 -5.35 -11.06
C LEU A 82 2.04 -5.94 -11.29
N GLU A 83 3.06 -5.10 -11.19
CA GLU A 83 4.44 -5.50 -11.43
C GLU A 83 5.32 -5.13 -10.24
N PRO A 84 5.31 -5.95 -9.17
CA PRO A 84 6.23 -5.73 -8.05
C PRO A 84 7.67 -5.82 -8.50
N GLY A 85 8.53 -4.99 -7.94
CA GLY A 85 9.95 -5.00 -8.25
C GLY A 85 10.64 -6.27 -7.78
N GLU A 86 11.88 -6.44 -8.24
CA GLU A 86 12.71 -7.56 -7.81
C GLU A 86 12.86 -7.58 -6.30
N ILE A 87 12.93 -8.78 -5.73
CA ILE A 87 13.13 -8.96 -4.31
C ILE A 87 14.57 -8.56 -3.95
N VAL A 88 14.68 -7.66 -2.97
CA VAL A 88 15.95 -7.23 -2.42
C VAL A 88 16.10 -7.80 -1.02
N ASP A 89 17.20 -8.51 -0.78
CA ASP A 89 17.50 -9.00 0.56
C ASP A 89 18.04 -7.84 1.40
N ALA A 90 17.37 -7.57 2.48
CA ALA A 90 17.85 -6.61 3.47
C ALA A 90 18.62 -7.38 4.55
N ASN A 91 18.65 -6.89 5.77
CA ASN A 91 19.37 -7.55 6.84
C ASN A 91 18.47 -8.54 7.60
N LYS A 92 19.06 -9.56 8.22
CA LYS A 92 18.40 -10.47 9.17
C LYS A 92 17.19 -11.21 8.57
N GLY A 93 17.29 -11.60 7.31
CA GLY A 93 16.23 -12.37 6.64
C GLY A 93 15.04 -11.54 6.16
N VAL A 94 15.14 -10.23 6.23
CA VAL A 94 14.10 -9.33 5.72
C VAL A 94 14.28 -9.19 4.20
N ARG A 95 13.18 -9.32 3.46
CA ARG A 95 13.16 -9.23 2.01
C ARG A 95 12.13 -8.18 1.59
N LEU A 96 12.46 -7.41 0.57
CA LEU A 96 11.65 -6.26 0.15
C LEU A 96 11.30 -6.35 -1.32
N SER A 97 10.10 -5.93 -1.67
CA SER A 97 9.69 -5.75 -3.07
C SER A 97 8.85 -4.48 -3.16
N ALA A 98 9.17 -3.59 -4.06
CA ALA A 98 8.53 -2.28 -4.15
C ALA A 98 7.72 -2.12 -5.42
N LEU A 99 6.63 -1.35 -5.30
CA LEU A 99 5.84 -0.86 -6.43
C LEU A 99 5.77 0.65 -6.32
N THR A 100 5.57 1.29 -7.47
CA THR A 100 5.37 2.75 -7.52
C THR A 100 4.05 3.01 -8.22
N ASP A 101 3.20 3.86 -7.63
CA ASP A 101 1.97 4.24 -8.31
C ASP A 101 2.25 5.29 -9.40
N PRO A 102 1.27 5.67 -10.23
CA PRO A 102 1.51 6.61 -11.32
C PRO A 102 2.03 7.98 -10.89
N ASP A 103 1.77 8.39 -9.65
CA ASP A 103 2.25 9.66 -9.12
C ASP A 103 3.67 9.58 -8.56
N GLY A 104 4.19 8.37 -8.33
CA GLY A 104 5.50 8.19 -7.71
C GLY A 104 5.45 7.84 -6.22
N ASN A 105 4.26 7.66 -5.64
CA ASN A 105 4.16 7.11 -4.28
C ASN A 105 4.70 5.68 -4.29
N THR A 106 5.48 5.33 -3.30
CA THR A 106 6.12 4.02 -3.22
C THR A 106 5.40 3.14 -2.21
N VAL A 107 5.10 1.91 -2.62
CA VAL A 107 4.57 0.87 -1.74
C VAL A 107 5.60 -0.23 -1.67
N THR A 108 6.08 -0.54 -0.47
CA THR A 108 7.06 -1.61 -0.26
C THR A 108 6.43 -2.74 0.53
N LEU A 109 6.55 -3.94 -0.01
CA LEU A 109 6.13 -5.16 0.66
C LEU A 109 7.32 -5.72 1.42
N ILE A 110 7.12 -6.11 2.67
CA ILE A 110 8.17 -6.59 3.56
C ILE A 110 7.86 -8.04 3.94
N GLY A 111 8.78 -8.93 3.58
CA GLY A 111 8.74 -10.32 4.05
C GLY A 111 9.74 -10.50 5.19
N GLY A 112 9.39 -11.32 6.17
CA GLY A 112 10.26 -11.59 7.31
C GLY A 112 10.29 -10.50 8.38
N PHE A 113 9.31 -9.60 8.34
CA PHE A 113 9.20 -8.57 9.38
C PHE A 113 8.85 -9.20 10.72
N ARG A 114 9.52 -8.73 11.77
CA ARG A 114 9.22 -9.16 13.14
C ARG A 114 9.49 -8.03 14.11
N VAL A 115 8.87 -8.13 15.29
CA VAL A 115 8.97 -7.05 16.30
C VAL A 115 10.28 -7.10 17.08
N GLN A 116 11.01 -8.20 17.00
CA GLN A 116 12.33 -8.33 17.62
C GLN A 116 13.30 -9.02 16.65
N TYR A 117 14.45 -8.46 16.54
CA TYR A 117 15.55 -9.02 15.73
C TYR A 117 16.76 -9.43 16.65
#